data_853db901042e42415e58244dd899043d
#
_entry.id   853db901042e42415e58244dd899043d
#
_cell.length_a   1.000
_cell.length_b   1.000
_cell.length_c   1.000
_cell.angle_alpha   90.00
_cell.angle_beta   90.00
_cell.angle_gamma   90.00
#
_symmetry.space_group_name_H-M   'P 1'
#
loop_
_entity.id
_entity.type
_entity.pdbx_description
1 polymer ?
#
loop_
_entity_poly.entity_id
_entity_poly.type
_entity_poly.pdbx_seq_one_letter_code
_entity_poly.pdbx_strand_id
1 'polypeptide(L)'
;MQSKLCYICSPYRGDIERNTEYARELTRIALDCGYAPITPHLYLTQVLNEEDQEQREKGMAAGTEILRNCRYIFIGSRYGLSEGMLAEIQIALEEGITELAQEKGGLVEVYGGQQA
;
A
#
# COMPACT_ATOMS: atom_id res chain seq x y z
N MET A 1 9.69 20.77 5.40
CA MET A 1 8.71 19.87 6.02
C MET A 1 8.66 18.54 5.27
N GLN A 2 8.69 17.45 6.00
CA GLN A 2 8.73 16.14 5.37
C GLN A 2 7.34 15.61 5.09
N SER A 3 7.21 14.92 3.94
CA SER A 3 5.94 14.32 3.55
C SER A 3 5.54 13.22 4.52
N LYS A 4 4.24 13.09 4.77
CA LYS A 4 3.67 12.00 5.55
C LYS A 4 2.89 11.03 4.65
N LEU A 5 3.03 11.17 3.34
CA LEU A 5 2.31 10.31 2.41
C LEU A 5 2.73 8.86 2.59
N CYS A 6 1.75 8.01 2.76
CA CYS A 6 1.95 6.61 3.08
C CYS A 6 1.08 5.75 2.16
N TYR A 7 1.73 4.93 1.34
CA TYR A 7 1.03 4.02 0.44
C TYR A 7 0.59 2.78 1.21
N ILE A 8 -0.68 2.46 1.13
CA ILE A 8 -1.20 1.25 1.79
C ILE A 8 -1.12 0.10 0.80
N CYS A 9 -0.24 -0.85 1.10
CA CYS A 9 0.00 -2.02 0.27
C CYS A 9 -0.75 -3.21 0.88
N SER A 10 -1.81 -3.65 0.22
CA SER A 10 -2.67 -4.71 0.75
C SER A 10 -3.27 -5.51 -0.39
N PRO A 11 -3.81 -6.72 -0.11
CA PRO A 11 -4.42 -7.51 -1.18
C PRO A 11 -5.78 -6.95 -1.59
N TYR A 12 -6.20 -7.28 -2.82
CA TYR A 12 -7.53 -6.92 -3.29
C TYR A 12 -8.27 -8.14 -3.85
N ARG A 13 -7.68 -8.79 -4.86
CA ARG A 13 -8.34 -9.90 -5.53
C ARG A 13 -8.46 -11.11 -4.62
N GLY A 14 -9.41 -11.99 -4.94
CA GLY A 14 -9.73 -13.13 -4.11
C GLY A 14 -10.96 -12.81 -3.27
N ASP A 15 -10.80 -12.74 -1.97
CA ASP A 15 -11.89 -12.36 -1.06
C ASP A 15 -11.97 -10.84 -1.00
N ILE A 16 -12.66 -10.26 -1.98
CA ILE A 16 -12.68 -8.80 -2.14
C ILE A 16 -13.28 -8.10 -0.92
N GLU A 17 -14.35 -8.65 -0.36
CA GLU A 17 -14.98 -8.03 0.79
C GLU A 17 -14.06 -8.00 2.00
N ARG A 18 -13.41 -9.14 2.30
CA ARG A 18 -12.46 -9.23 3.39
C ARG A 18 -11.27 -8.28 3.16
N ASN A 19 -10.76 -8.26 1.92
CA ASN A 19 -9.60 -7.45 1.60
C ASN A 19 -9.91 -5.97 1.64
N THR A 20 -11.12 -5.57 1.25
CA THR A 20 -11.55 -4.17 1.32
C THR A 20 -11.64 -3.73 2.77
N GLU A 21 -12.19 -4.56 3.63
CA GLU A 21 -12.29 -4.25 5.06
C GLU A 21 -10.90 -4.11 5.69
N TYR A 22 -9.99 -5.00 5.29
CA TYR A 22 -8.62 -4.95 5.77
C TYR A 22 -7.91 -3.67 5.31
N ALA A 23 -8.12 -3.26 4.04
CA ALA A 23 -7.54 -2.03 3.52
C ALA A 23 -8.04 -0.82 4.31
N ARG A 24 -9.31 -0.82 4.68
CA ARG A 24 -9.88 0.25 5.51
C ARG A 24 -9.24 0.28 6.89
N GLU A 25 -9.05 -0.89 7.47
CA GLU A 25 -8.41 -1.00 8.79
C GLU A 25 -7.00 -0.41 8.75
N LEU A 26 -6.21 -0.77 7.74
CA LEU A 26 -4.84 -0.27 7.61
C LEU A 26 -4.84 1.25 7.40
N THR A 27 -5.77 1.75 6.59
CA THR A 27 -5.90 3.17 6.34
C THR A 27 -6.18 3.91 7.65
N ARG A 28 -7.08 3.38 8.46
CA ARG A 28 -7.42 4.00 9.74
C ARG A 28 -6.23 4.01 10.69
N ILE A 29 -5.48 2.90 10.73
CA ILE A 29 -4.28 2.82 11.56
C ILE A 29 -3.29 3.89 11.17
N ALA A 30 -3.04 4.06 9.87
CA ALA A 30 -2.10 5.06 9.39
C ALA A 30 -2.56 6.47 9.77
N LEU A 31 -3.86 6.75 9.60
CA LEU A 31 -4.42 8.05 9.97
C LEU A 31 -4.24 8.32 11.47
N ASP A 32 -4.56 7.34 12.28
CA ASP A 32 -4.48 7.49 13.74
C ASP A 32 -3.04 7.69 14.20
N CYS A 33 -2.08 7.25 13.41
CA CYS A 33 -0.65 7.40 13.73
C CYS A 33 -0.04 8.67 13.11
N GLY A 34 -0.85 9.51 12.50
CA GLY A 34 -0.38 10.80 11.98
C GLY A 34 0.13 10.79 10.57
N TYR A 35 -0.10 9.72 9.82
CA TYR A 35 0.31 9.64 8.42
C TYR A 35 -0.84 10.05 7.51
N ALA A 36 -0.52 10.31 6.24
CA ALA A 36 -1.51 10.63 5.22
C ALA A 36 -1.59 9.43 4.26
N PRO A 37 -2.50 8.48 4.52
CA PRO A 37 -2.55 7.25 3.74
C PRO A 37 -3.19 7.45 2.39
N ILE A 38 -2.67 6.74 1.39
CA ILE A 38 -3.28 6.63 0.09
C ILE A 38 -3.52 5.15 -0.16
N THR A 39 -4.77 4.78 -0.33
CA THR A 39 -5.19 3.38 -0.44
C THR A 39 -5.90 3.17 -1.78
N PRO A 40 -5.16 2.92 -2.87
CA PRO A 40 -5.77 2.83 -4.20
C PRO A 40 -6.89 1.79 -4.31
N HIS A 41 -6.79 0.69 -3.58
CA HIS A 41 -7.83 -0.34 -3.62
C HIS A 41 -9.19 0.14 -3.13
N LEU A 42 -9.24 1.27 -2.42
CA LEU A 42 -10.51 1.78 -1.92
C LEU A 42 -11.20 2.73 -2.88
N TYR A 43 -10.49 3.22 -3.92
CA TYR A 43 -11.14 4.14 -4.86
C TYR A 43 -10.91 3.80 -6.32
N LEU A 44 -9.73 3.34 -6.73
CA LEU A 44 -9.50 2.98 -8.13
C LEU A 44 -10.43 1.84 -8.56
N THR A 45 -10.70 0.92 -7.66
CA THR A 45 -11.57 -0.22 -7.93
C THR A 45 -13.04 0.20 -8.11
N GLN A 46 -13.38 1.42 -7.70
CA GLN A 46 -14.74 1.94 -7.86
C GLN A 46 -14.97 2.48 -9.26
N VAL A 47 -13.91 2.80 -9.99
CA VAL A 47 -14.03 3.37 -11.33
C VAL A 47 -13.47 2.48 -12.42
N LEU A 48 -12.70 1.44 -12.05
CA LEU A 48 -12.09 0.54 -13.01
C LEU A 48 -12.67 -0.87 -12.87
N ASN A 49 -12.79 -1.55 -14.02
CA ASN A 49 -13.24 -2.94 -14.05
C ASN A 49 -11.99 -3.83 -14.02
N GLU A 50 -11.77 -4.50 -12.88
CA GLU A 50 -10.58 -5.35 -12.67
C GLU A 50 -10.59 -6.58 -13.57
N GLU A 51 -11.75 -6.94 -14.14
CA GLU A 51 -11.84 -8.06 -15.07
C GLU A 51 -11.37 -7.70 -16.46
N ASP A 52 -11.29 -6.41 -16.77
CA ASP A 52 -10.86 -5.90 -18.06
C ASP A 52 -9.36 -5.66 -18.02
N GLN A 53 -8.62 -6.36 -18.89
CA GLN A 53 -7.16 -6.30 -18.87
C GLN A 53 -6.63 -4.87 -19.02
N GLU A 54 -7.19 -4.11 -19.94
CA GLU A 54 -6.73 -2.75 -20.19
C GLU A 54 -6.98 -1.84 -18.99
N GLN A 55 -8.16 -1.95 -18.37
CA GLN A 55 -8.47 -1.14 -17.20
C GLN A 55 -7.63 -1.55 -16.00
N ARG A 56 -7.38 -2.84 -15.86
CA ARG A 56 -6.52 -3.34 -14.80
C ARG A 56 -5.11 -2.77 -14.93
N GLU A 57 -4.59 -2.72 -16.15
CA GLU A 57 -3.26 -2.17 -16.39
C GLU A 57 -3.21 -0.68 -16.08
N LYS A 58 -4.28 0.05 -16.39
CA LYS A 58 -4.35 1.47 -16.03
C LYS A 58 -4.30 1.66 -14.52
N GLY A 59 -5.00 0.80 -13.80
CA GLY A 59 -5.00 0.85 -12.34
C GLY A 59 -3.62 0.57 -11.77
N MET A 60 -2.93 -0.42 -12.33
CA MET A 60 -1.60 -0.76 -11.88
C MET A 60 -0.60 0.37 -12.16
N ALA A 61 -0.71 1.00 -13.33
CA ALA A 61 0.16 2.11 -13.68
C ALA A 61 -0.08 3.31 -12.75
N ALA A 62 -1.35 3.60 -12.47
CA ALA A 62 -1.70 4.70 -11.58
C ALA A 62 -1.19 4.41 -10.16
N GLY A 63 -1.35 3.18 -9.69
CA GLY A 63 -0.87 2.78 -8.38
C GLY A 63 0.63 2.93 -8.26
N THR A 64 1.37 2.55 -9.30
CA THR A 64 2.83 2.68 -9.31
C THR A 64 3.24 4.15 -9.23
N GLU A 65 2.55 5.00 -9.99
CA GLU A 65 2.84 6.44 -9.98
C GLU A 65 2.59 7.01 -8.58
N ILE A 66 1.49 6.63 -7.96
CA ILE A 66 1.16 7.08 -6.61
C ILE A 66 2.22 6.61 -5.63
N LEU A 67 2.58 5.33 -5.69
CA LEU A 67 3.58 4.75 -4.78
C LEU A 67 4.91 5.50 -4.87
N ARG A 68 5.36 5.79 -6.08
CA ARG A 68 6.63 6.47 -6.29
C ARG A 68 6.67 7.86 -5.67
N ASN A 69 5.51 8.45 -5.41
CA ASN A 69 5.43 9.77 -4.82
C ASN A 69 5.15 9.73 -3.33
N CYS A 70 5.07 8.55 -2.74
CA CYS A 70 4.90 8.41 -1.30
C CYS A 70 6.26 8.29 -0.62
N ARG A 71 6.32 8.78 0.61
CA ARG A 71 7.52 8.63 1.42
C ARG A 71 7.56 7.28 2.11
N TYR A 72 6.40 6.73 2.42
CA TYR A 72 6.27 5.51 3.20
C TYR A 72 5.40 4.48 2.50
N ILE A 73 5.63 3.21 2.84
CA ILE A 73 4.75 2.11 2.44
C ILE A 73 4.39 1.32 3.71
N PHE A 74 3.11 1.08 3.90
CA PHE A 74 2.60 0.29 5.02
C PHE A 74 2.04 -1.00 4.44
N ILE A 75 2.70 -2.12 4.74
CA ILE A 75 2.39 -3.41 4.12
C ILE A 75 1.49 -4.21 5.05
N GLY A 76 0.30 -4.56 4.56
CA GLY A 76 -0.63 -5.40 5.30
C GLY A 76 -0.47 -6.86 4.91
N SER A 77 0.20 -7.63 5.74
CA SER A 77 0.58 -9.01 5.42
C SER A 77 -0.27 -10.06 6.11
N ARG A 78 -1.36 -9.67 6.76
CA ARG A 78 -2.19 -10.62 7.52
C ARG A 78 -2.62 -11.83 6.71
N TYR A 79 -2.96 -11.62 5.45
CA TYR A 79 -3.47 -12.67 4.57
C TYR A 79 -2.43 -13.11 3.52
N GLY A 80 -1.16 -12.86 3.78
CA GLY A 80 -0.07 -13.19 2.87
C GLY A 80 0.21 -12.05 1.90
N LEU A 81 1.18 -12.28 1.01
CA LEU A 81 1.59 -11.28 0.03
C LEU A 81 1.18 -11.76 -1.36
N SER A 82 0.30 -10.99 -2.03
CA SER A 82 -0.12 -11.30 -3.39
C SER A 82 0.96 -10.88 -4.38
N GLU A 83 0.82 -11.34 -5.64
CA GLU A 83 1.77 -10.94 -6.69
C GLU A 83 1.81 -9.42 -6.85
N GLY A 84 0.64 -8.78 -6.79
CA GLY A 84 0.57 -7.33 -6.91
C GLY A 84 1.29 -6.64 -5.77
N MET A 85 1.13 -7.16 -4.56
CA MET A 85 1.83 -6.63 -3.40
C MET A 85 3.33 -6.78 -3.54
N LEU A 86 3.79 -7.94 -4.00
CA LEU A 86 5.23 -8.18 -4.19
C LEU A 86 5.82 -7.21 -5.20
N ALA A 87 5.08 -6.91 -6.28
CA ALA A 87 5.54 -5.95 -7.28
C ALA A 87 5.66 -4.56 -6.67
N GLU A 88 4.71 -4.15 -5.83
CA GLU A 88 4.73 -2.85 -5.16
C GLU A 88 5.89 -2.77 -4.17
N ILE A 89 6.11 -3.84 -3.42
CA ILE A 89 7.22 -3.90 -2.47
C ILE A 89 8.56 -3.76 -3.20
N GLN A 90 8.69 -4.40 -4.36
CA GLN A 90 9.90 -4.30 -5.17
C GLN A 90 10.14 -2.86 -5.62
N ILE A 91 9.08 -2.17 -6.07
CA ILE A 91 9.18 -0.77 -6.47
C ILE A 91 9.60 0.08 -5.28
N ALA A 92 9.02 -0.16 -4.12
CA ALA A 92 9.35 0.58 -2.91
C ALA A 92 10.82 0.42 -2.55
N LEU A 93 11.34 -0.80 -2.67
CA LEU A 93 12.76 -1.05 -2.41
C LEU A 93 13.65 -0.29 -3.39
N GLU A 94 13.29 -0.32 -4.66
CA GLU A 94 14.08 0.34 -5.70
C GLU A 94 14.07 1.85 -5.55
N GLU A 95 12.96 2.40 -5.08
CA GLU A 95 12.80 3.85 -4.93
C GLU A 95 13.25 4.36 -3.57
N GLY A 96 13.67 3.48 -2.68
CA GLY A 96 14.10 3.88 -1.35
C GLY A 96 12.97 4.35 -0.45
N ILE A 97 11.76 3.83 -0.68
CA ILE A 97 10.59 4.20 0.13
C ILE A 97 10.65 3.43 1.45
N THR A 98 10.45 4.15 2.55
CA THR A 98 10.59 3.59 3.88
C THR A 98 9.37 2.75 4.26
N GLU A 99 9.61 1.53 4.72
CA GLU A 99 8.53 0.67 5.17
C GLU A 99 8.14 1.02 6.60
N LEU A 100 6.82 1.02 6.86
CA LEU A 100 6.27 1.16 8.21
C LEU A 100 5.74 -0.18 8.66
N ALA A 101 5.99 -0.53 9.91
CA ALA A 101 5.48 -1.76 10.50
C ALA A 101 4.73 -1.43 11.77
N GLN A 102 3.69 -2.21 12.06
CA GLN A 102 2.90 -2.03 13.26
C GLN A 102 3.65 -2.52 14.49
N GLU A 103 3.68 -1.68 15.50
CA GLU A 103 4.25 -2.03 16.79
C GLU A 103 3.29 -1.60 17.87
N LYS A 104 3.53 -2.03 19.07
CA LYS A 104 2.75 -1.63 20.21
C LYS A 104 2.61 -0.12 20.25
N GLY A 105 1.39 0.35 20.09
CA GLY A 105 1.11 1.75 20.21
C GLY A 105 1.32 2.58 18.96
N GLY A 106 1.63 1.98 17.79
CA GLY A 106 1.76 2.78 16.59
C GLY A 106 2.47 2.12 15.44
N LEU A 107 3.04 2.95 14.59
CA LEU A 107 3.80 2.51 13.43
C LEU A 107 5.24 2.96 13.59
N VAL A 108 6.18 2.09 13.20
CA VAL A 108 7.61 2.40 13.29
C VAL A 108 8.25 2.16 11.93
N GLU A 109 9.32 2.91 11.66
CA GLU A 109 10.09 2.75 10.43
C GLU A 109 10.94 1.49 10.52
N VAL A 110 10.93 0.72 9.43
CA VAL A 110 11.71 -0.50 9.34
C VAL A 110 12.97 -0.22 8.54
N TYR A 111 14.11 -0.56 9.12
CA TYR A 111 15.40 -0.27 8.52
C TYR A 111 16.06 -1.49 7.92
N GLY A 112 15.49 -2.43 7.48
CA GLY A 112 16.03 -3.66 6.94
C GLY A 112 17.36 -3.52 6.20
N GLY A 113 17.51 -4.24 5.11
CA GLY A 113 18.77 -4.36 4.42
C GLY A 113 19.32 -3.10 3.79
N GLN A 114 18.52 -2.08 3.60
CA GLN A 114 19.03 -0.89 2.97
C GLN A 114 19.93 -0.06 3.89
N GLN A 115 20.11 -0.49 5.06
CA GLN A 115 21.02 0.16 5.99
C GLN A 115 22.46 -0.10 5.70
N ALA A 116 22.72 -1.00 4.84
CA ALA A 116 24.08 -1.43 4.59
C ALA A 116 25.02 -0.30 4.22
#